data_9186ad0db4ccfa5a1f80c9eaf4bf2ff8
#
_entry.id   9186ad0db4ccfa5a1f80c9eaf4bf2ff8
#
_cell.length_a   1.000
_cell.length_b   1.000
_cell.length_c   1.000
_cell.angle_alpha   90.00
_cell.angle_beta   90.00
_cell.angle_gamma   90.00
#
_symmetry.space_group_name_H-M   'P 1'
#
loop_
_entity.id
_entity.type
_entity.pdbx_description
1 polymer ?
#
loop_
_entity_poly.entity_id
_entity_poly.type
_entity_poly.pdbx_seq_one_letter_code
_entity_poly.pdbx_strand_id
1 'polypeptide(L)'
;MSQDWNTKLLSKFDDKIIDLAKSHGLDWFPIHYEVCDYYSMIGNMAYHGMPTHYGHWSYGKSFERTHQMYNLGQEGLPYELIINSNPSIAYLMRENPAYLQILIMAHCVGHSDFFKNNRMFQKTRPDTVVQRFRNAKKRIQSYVEDPTIGIEQVEKVLDAAHAIQFQTNRYPGKQLTHNELKEKYTKLIKTDTTGKYKNFNIDKIPLEKNYDILKFLIEHSSADAWKKDCMEIVRDQADYFIPQIQTKIMNEGWASYWHYRLCH
;
A
#
# COMPACT_ATOMS: atom_id res chain seq x y z
N MET A 1 -5.25 13.91 -31.14
CA MET A 1 -3.85 14.18 -31.57
C MET A 1 -3.25 12.82 -31.96
N SER A 2 -2.48 12.76 -33.06
CA SER A 2 -1.76 11.52 -33.41
C SER A 2 -0.69 11.26 -32.35
N GLN A 3 -0.61 10.04 -31.87
CA GLN A 3 0.40 9.59 -30.92
C GLN A 3 1.80 9.77 -31.54
N ASP A 4 2.70 10.50 -30.87
CA ASP A 4 4.05 10.81 -31.35
C ASP A 4 5.10 9.77 -30.94
N TRP A 5 4.67 8.64 -30.33
CA TRP A 5 5.52 7.55 -29.88
C TRP A 5 4.89 6.16 -30.19
N ASN A 6 5.73 5.16 -30.13
CA ASN A 6 5.35 3.76 -30.20
C ASN A 6 6.19 2.93 -29.23
N THR A 7 5.83 1.67 -29.02
CA THR A 7 6.51 0.79 -28.06
C THR A 7 7.99 0.58 -28.40
N LYS A 8 8.40 0.58 -29.69
CA LYS A 8 9.80 0.47 -30.08
C LYS A 8 10.63 1.71 -29.66
N LEU A 9 10.03 2.90 -29.76
CA LEU A 9 10.68 4.13 -29.31
C LEU A 9 10.85 4.11 -27.80
N LEU A 10 9.80 3.76 -27.05
CA LEU A 10 9.85 3.68 -25.58
C LEU A 10 10.84 2.63 -25.13
N SER A 11 10.86 1.43 -25.71
CA SER A 11 11.85 0.39 -25.37
C SER A 11 13.30 0.87 -25.57
N LYS A 12 13.57 1.60 -26.66
CA LYS A 12 14.90 2.17 -26.89
C LYS A 12 15.34 3.16 -25.82
N PHE A 13 14.40 3.96 -25.30
CA PHE A 13 14.71 4.89 -24.21
C PHE A 13 14.76 4.18 -22.87
N ASP A 14 13.94 3.14 -22.65
CA ASP A 14 14.02 2.30 -21.45
C ASP A 14 15.40 1.67 -21.31
N ASP A 15 15.95 1.05 -22.38
CA ASP A 15 17.30 0.50 -22.39
C ASP A 15 18.34 1.55 -21.96
N LYS A 16 18.26 2.79 -22.48
CA LYS A 16 19.16 3.87 -22.10
C LYS A 16 19.02 4.29 -20.65
N ILE A 17 17.78 4.41 -20.16
CA ILE A 17 17.48 4.76 -18.76
C ILE A 17 18.06 3.68 -17.84
N ILE A 18 17.88 2.41 -18.19
CA ILE A 18 18.40 1.25 -17.45
C ILE A 18 19.94 1.31 -17.37
N ASP A 19 20.62 1.55 -18.49
CA ASP A 19 22.08 1.62 -18.52
C ASP A 19 22.62 2.79 -17.68
N LEU A 20 21.99 3.96 -17.79
CA LEU A 20 22.33 5.13 -16.98
C LEU A 20 22.07 4.88 -15.49
N ALA A 21 20.91 4.34 -15.15
CA ALA A 21 20.55 4.02 -13.76
C ALA A 21 21.55 3.06 -13.12
N LYS A 22 21.95 2.00 -13.85
CA LYS A 22 23.01 1.08 -13.40
C LYS A 22 24.36 1.78 -13.21
N SER A 23 24.73 2.66 -14.12
CA SER A 23 26.01 3.40 -14.02
C SER A 23 26.06 4.32 -12.79
N HIS A 24 24.89 4.78 -12.33
CA HIS A 24 24.73 5.56 -11.11
C HIS A 24 24.54 4.70 -9.84
N GLY A 25 24.52 3.38 -9.96
CA GLY A 25 24.43 2.45 -8.85
C GLY A 25 23.03 2.27 -8.26
N LEU A 26 21.95 2.60 -9.01
CA LEU A 26 20.59 2.28 -8.59
C LEU A 26 20.36 0.77 -8.63
N ASP A 27 19.56 0.30 -7.70
CA ASP A 27 19.17 -1.12 -7.58
C ASP A 27 17.65 -1.23 -7.36
N TRP A 28 16.91 -1.47 -8.43
CA TRP A 28 15.46 -1.45 -8.45
C TRP A 28 14.86 -2.81 -8.82
N PHE A 29 13.56 -3.00 -8.58
CA PHE A 29 12.82 -4.12 -9.16
C PHE A 29 12.61 -3.89 -10.66
N PRO A 30 12.66 -4.93 -11.51
CA PRO A 30 12.27 -4.81 -12.91
C PRO A 30 10.90 -4.13 -13.02
N ILE A 31 10.71 -3.28 -14.03
CA ILE A 31 9.45 -2.55 -14.20
C ILE A 31 8.70 -3.13 -15.40
N HIS A 32 7.45 -3.46 -15.20
CA HIS A 32 6.50 -3.80 -16.26
C HIS A 32 5.61 -2.59 -16.55
N TYR A 33 5.71 -2.04 -17.75
CA TYR A 33 4.94 -0.88 -18.17
C TYR A 33 3.64 -1.31 -18.85
N GLU A 34 2.51 -0.80 -18.37
CA GLU A 34 1.21 -0.97 -18.98
C GLU A 34 0.67 0.38 -19.50
N VAL A 35 0.35 0.44 -20.79
CA VAL A 35 -0.25 1.64 -21.39
C VAL A 35 -1.75 1.57 -21.24
N CYS A 36 -2.35 2.54 -20.58
CA CYS A 36 -3.79 2.62 -20.35
C CYS A 36 -4.37 3.95 -20.85
N ASP A 37 -5.66 3.97 -21.07
CA ASP A 37 -6.42 5.18 -21.36
C ASP A 37 -6.81 5.92 -20.06
N TYR A 38 -7.39 7.10 -20.24
CA TYR A 38 -7.86 7.95 -19.16
C TYR A 38 -8.79 7.24 -18.15
N TYR A 39 -9.81 6.50 -18.64
CA TYR A 39 -10.77 5.84 -17.76
C TYR A 39 -10.13 4.69 -16.97
N SER A 40 -9.26 3.95 -17.62
CA SER A 40 -8.49 2.89 -16.98
C SER A 40 -7.53 3.44 -15.92
N MET A 41 -6.92 4.62 -16.18
CA MET A 41 -6.05 5.28 -15.20
C MET A 41 -6.84 5.67 -13.94
N ILE A 42 -8.00 6.33 -14.07
CA ILE A 42 -8.85 6.67 -12.93
C ILE A 42 -9.34 5.41 -12.21
N GLY A 43 -9.70 4.35 -12.94
CA GLY A 43 -10.08 3.07 -12.37
C GLY A 43 -8.97 2.47 -11.53
N ASN A 44 -7.75 2.45 -12.05
CA ASN A 44 -6.57 1.97 -11.31
C ASN A 44 -6.30 2.83 -10.06
N MET A 45 -6.44 4.16 -10.16
CA MET A 45 -6.30 5.05 -9.00
C MET A 45 -7.33 4.76 -7.92
N ALA A 46 -8.59 4.51 -8.28
CA ALA A 46 -9.65 4.20 -7.33
C ALA A 46 -9.34 2.94 -6.51
N TYR A 47 -8.61 1.98 -7.08
CA TYR A 47 -8.11 0.78 -6.42
C TYR A 47 -6.66 0.92 -5.92
N HIS A 48 -6.19 2.15 -5.72
CA HIS A 48 -4.82 2.44 -5.27
C HIS A 48 -3.74 1.77 -6.15
N GLY A 49 -4.00 1.66 -7.44
CA GLY A 49 -3.12 1.01 -8.41
C GLY A 49 -3.17 -0.51 -8.42
N MET A 50 -3.80 -1.15 -7.45
CA MET A 50 -3.77 -2.60 -7.32
C MET A 50 -4.80 -3.28 -8.24
N PRO A 51 -4.38 -4.00 -9.30
CA PRO A 51 -5.29 -4.51 -10.33
C PRO A 51 -6.21 -5.63 -9.84
N THR A 52 -5.91 -6.22 -8.70
CA THR A 52 -6.60 -7.39 -8.15
C THR A 52 -7.30 -7.13 -6.82
N HIS A 53 -7.64 -5.88 -6.54
CA HIS A 53 -8.35 -5.49 -5.31
C HIS A 53 -9.78 -6.04 -5.28
N TYR A 54 -10.33 -6.31 -4.06
CA TYR A 54 -11.76 -6.64 -3.93
C TYR A 54 -12.65 -5.42 -4.21
N GLY A 55 -13.91 -5.67 -4.57
CA GLY A 55 -14.91 -4.61 -4.77
C GLY A 55 -15.41 -4.05 -3.44
N HIS A 56 -15.57 -2.72 -3.37
CA HIS A 56 -16.21 -2.02 -2.27
C HIS A 56 -16.80 -0.70 -2.78
N TRP A 57 -17.93 -0.27 -2.24
CA TRP A 57 -18.63 0.95 -2.68
C TRP A 57 -17.75 2.21 -2.65
N SER A 58 -16.82 2.30 -1.68
CA SER A 58 -15.92 3.44 -1.54
C SER A 58 -15.00 3.66 -2.74
N TYR A 59 -14.64 2.59 -3.46
CA TYR A 59 -13.80 2.70 -4.66
C TYR A 59 -14.57 3.30 -5.83
N GLY A 60 -15.84 2.94 -6.00
CA GLY A 60 -16.73 3.58 -6.98
C GLY A 60 -16.95 5.06 -6.68
N LYS A 61 -17.13 5.41 -5.40
CA LYS A 61 -17.20 6.81 -4.97
C LYS A 61 -15.89 7.57 -5.23
N SER A 62 -14.75 6.95 -4.99
CA SER A 62 -13.43 7.53 -5.29
C SER A 62 -13.25 7.77 -6.79
N PHE A 63 -13.63 6.79 -7.62
CA PHE A 63 -13.62 6.93 -9.09
C PHE A 63 -14.44 8.14 -9.53
N GLU A 64 -15.70 8.21 -9.11
CA GLU A 64 -16.62 9.27 -9.51
C GLU A 64 -16.11 10.65 -9.05
N ARG A 65 -15.63 10.75 -7.81
CA ARG A 65 -15.04 11.99 -7.31
C ARG A 65 -13.87 12.46 -8.17
N THR A 66 -12.90 11.59 -8.45
CA THR A 66 -11.72 11.95 -9.26
C THR A 66 -12.11 12.32 -10.68
N HIS A 67 -13.05 11.58 -11.28
CA HIS A 67 -13.59 11.88 -12.59
C HIS A 67 -14.26 13.26 -12.67
N GLN A 68 -15.09 13.60 -11.68
CA GLN A 68 -15.74 14.91 -11.62
C GLN A 68 -14.74 16.05 -11.39
N MET A 69 -13.78 15.90 -10.46
CA MET A 69 -12.76 16.90 -10.17
C MET A 69 -11.89 17.19 -11.40
N TYR A 70 -11.54 16.16 -12.15
CA TYR A 70 -10.83 16.30 -13.42
C TYR A 70 -11.65 17.05 -14.46
N ASN A 71 -12.92 16.68 -14.67
CA ASN A 71 -13.80 17.34 -15.64
C ASN A 71 -14.03 18.81 -15.32
N LEU A 72 -14.00 19.19 -14.04
CA LEU A 72 -14.09 20.58 -13.58
C LEU A 72 -12.75 21.33 -13.67
N GLY A 73 -11.67 20.66 -14.09
CA GLY A 73 -10.32 21.26 -14.14
C GLY A 73 -9.72 21.60 -12.76
N GLN A 74 -10.28 21.05 -11.69
CA GLN A 74 -9.80 21.29 -10.33
C GLN A 74 -8.68 20.35 -9.91
N GLU A 75 -8.55 19.20 -10.57
CA GLU A 75 -7.52 18.22 -10.30
C GLU A 75 -6.96 17.69 -11.62
N GLY A 76 -5.64 17.65 -11.76
CA GLY A 76 -4.97 16.97 -12.86
C GLY A 76 -4.93 15.46 -12.62
N LEU A 77 -4.91 14.67 -13.69
CA LEU A 77 -4.56 13.27 -13.52
C LEU A 77 -3.06 13.12 -13.23
N PRO A 78 -2.68 12.18 -12.40
CA PRO A 78 -1.28 11.79 -12.32
C PRO A 78 -0.84 11.26 -13.67
N TYR A 79 0.35 11.61 -14.06
CA TYR A 79 0.94 11.16 -15.33
C TYR A 79 1.34 9.69 -15.27
N GLU A 80 1.51 9.16 -14.06
CA GLU A 80 1.90 7.77 -13.78
C GLU A 80 1.21 7.23 -12.53
N LEU A 81 1.21 5.92 -12.45
CA LEU A 81 0.85 5.16 -11.26
C LEU A 81 1.77 3.94 -11.19
N ILE A 82 2.58 3.85 -10.14
CA ILE A 82 3.49 2.72 -9.96
C ILE A 82 3.17 1.93 -8.69
N ILE A 83 3.21 0.61 -8.81
CA ILE A 83 2.92 -0.34 -7.73
C ILE A 83 4.22 -0.93 -7.20
N ASN A 84 4.37 -0.92 -5.88
CA ASN A 84 5.42 -1.62 -5.16
C ASN A 84 5.19 -3.14 -5.23
N SER A 85 5.63 -3.75 -6.32
CA SER A 85 5.62 -5.19 -6.56
C SER A 85 6.94 -5.62 -7.21
N ASN A 86 7.19 -6.90 -7.29
CA ASN A 86 8.33 -7.45 -8.02
C ASN A 86 7.86 -8.47 -9.07
N PRO A 87 7.89 -8.13 -10.37
CA PRO A 87 8.28 -6.83 -10.95
C PRO A 87 7.34 -5.70 -10.52
N SER A 88 7.84 -4.45 -10.47
CA SER A 88 7.00 -3.26 -10.30
C SER A 88 6.09 -3.09 -11.51
N ILE A 89 4.83 -2.71 -11.30
CA ILE A 89 3.89 -2.44 -12.38
C ILE A 89 3.70 -0.93 -12.46
N ALA A 90 3.95 -0.36 -13.63
CA ALA A 90 3.79 1.07 -13.87
C ALA A 90 2.76 1.32 -14.98
N TYR A 91 1.74 2.10 -14.69
CA TYR A 91 0.73 2.51 -15.68
C TYR A 91 1.14 3.83 -16.33
N LEU A 92 1.17 3.84 -17.65
CA LEU A 92 1.48 5.00 -18.47
C LEU A 92 0.22 5.44 -19.22
N MET A 93 -0.15 6.70 -19.08
CA MET A 93 -1.33 7.22 -19.80
C MET A 93 -1.02 7.38 -21.28
N ARG A 94 -1.87 6.82 -22.15
CA ARG A 94 -1.68 6.79 -23.61
C ARG A 94 -1.58 8.19 -24.21
N GLU A 95 -2.28 9.13 -23.63
CA GLU A 95 -2.40 10.51 -24.12
C GLU A 95 -1.14 11.36 -23.82
N ASN A 96 -0.21 10.86 -23.01
CA ASN A 96 1.05 11.55 -22.74
C ASN A 96 1.93 11.60 -24.00
N PRO A 97 2.57 12.73 -24.31
CA PRO A 97 3.54 12.84 -25.40
C PRO A 97 4.84 12.07 -25.10
N ALA A 98 5.60 11.77 -26.15
CA ALA A 98 6.84 10.97 -26.04
C ALA A 98 7.81 11.43 -24.96
N TYR A 99 8.09 12.72 -24.89
CA TYR A 99 9.02 13.27 -23.90
C TYR A 99 8.56 13.04 -22.46
N LEU A 100 7.24 13.13 -22.24
CA LEU A 100 6.65 12.89 -20.93
C LEU A 100 6.68 11.40 -20.56
N GLN A 101 6.43 10.50 -21.51
CA GLN A 101 6.58 9.06 -21.29
C GLN A 101 8.00 8.70 -20.86
N ILE A 102 9.00 9.25 -21.54
CA ILE A 102 10.42 9.00 -21.22
C ILE A 102 10.76 9.52 -19.81
N LEU A 103 10.31 10.72 -19.47
CA LEU A 103 10.51 11.30 -18.14
C LEU A 103 9.85 10.43 -17.06
N ILE A 104 8.62 9.97 -17.30
CA ILE A 104 7.89 9.09 -16.38
C ILE A 104 8.63 7.76 -16.19
N MET A 105 9.14 7.15 -17.25
CA MET A 105 9.89 5.91 -17.15
C MET A 105 11.13 6.07 -16.25
N ALA A 106 11.87 7.16 -16.41
CA ALA A 106 13.00 7.47 -15.53
C ALA A 106 12.55 7.73 -14.08
N HIS A 107 11.39 8.37 -13.88
CA HIS A 107 10.79 8.62 -12.58
C HIS A 107 10.38 7.31 -11.89
N CYS A 108 9.77 6.39 -12.63
CA CYS A 108 9.40 5.06 -12.15
C CYS A 108 10.62 4.23 -11.69
N VAL A 109 11.77 4.36 -12.34
CA VAL A 109 13.02 3.72 -11.89
C VAL A 109 13.40 4.23 -10.50
N GLY A 110 13.30 5.55 -10.25
CA GLY A 110 13.55 6.14 -8.94
C GLY A 110 12.58 5.62 -7.87
N HIS A 111 11.29 5.51 -8.18
CA HIS A 111 10.32 4.92 -7.26
C HIS A 111 10.62 3.44 -6.96
N SER A 112 10.93 2.65 -7.97
CA SER A 112 11.20 1.23 -7.81
C SER A 112 12.50 0.97 -7.02
N ASP A 113 13.53 1.80 -7.22
CA ASP A 113 14.73 1.80 -6.39
C ASP A 113 14.41 2.14 -4.92
N PHE A 114 13.58 3.14 -4.69
CA PHE A 114 13.12 3.50 -3.35
C PHE A 114 12.36 2.36 -2.67
N PHE A 115 11.43 1.70 -3.37
CA PHE A 115 10.67 0.55 -2.85
C PHE A 115 11.59 -0.59 -2.43
N LYS A 116 12.59 -0.90 -3.24
CA LYS A 116 13.49 -2.01 -3.00
C LYS A 116 14.44 -1.78 -1.82
N ASN A 117 14.94 -0.55 -1.66
CA ASN A 117 16.03 -0.24 -0.75
C ASN A 117 15.58 0.44 0.56
N ASN A 118 14.38 1.03 0.61
CA ASN A 118 13.92 1.71 1.80
C ASN A 118 13.49 0.70 2.89
N ARG A 119 14.02 0.89 4.10
CA ARG A 119 13.75 0.02 5.26
C ARG A 119 12.25 -0.13 5.58
N MET A 120 11.44 0.89 5.36
CA MET A 120 10.00 0.86 5.63
C MET A 120 9.26 -0.15 4.74
N PHE A 121 9.77 -0.39 3.53
CA PHE A 121 9.16 -1.27 2.53
C PHE A 121 9.53 -2.75 2.69
N GLN A 122 10.51 -3.11 3.52
CA GLN A 122 10.96 -4.50 3.69
C GLN A 122 9.84 -5.47 4.09
N LYS A 123 8.82 -4.99 4.81
CA LYS A 123 7.69 -5.81 5.26
C LYS A 123 6.52 -5.88 4.26
N THR A 124 6.57 -5.13 3.17
CA THR A 124 5.47 -5.07 2.18
C THR A 124 5.33 -6.34 1.35
N ARG A 125 6.38 -7.18 1.30
CA ARG A 125 6.42 -8.45 0.54
C ARG A 125 6.04 -8.25 -0.94
N PRO A 126 6.82 -7.47 -1.70
CA PRO A 126 6.49 -7.07 -3.07
C PRO A 126 6.35 -8.26 -4.03
N ASP A 127 7.10 -9.35 -3.81
CA ASP A 127 7.07 -10.54 -4.67
C ASP A 127 5.71 -11.25 -4.69
N THR A 128 4.93 -11.11 -3.64
CA THR A 128 3.66 -11.83 -3.47
C THR A 128 2.43 -10.92 -3.42
N VAL A 129 2.61 -9.60 -3.44
CA VAL A 129 1.54 -8.64 -3.17
C VAL A 129 0.36 -8.79 -4.12
N VAL A 130 0.58 -8.87 -5.43
CA VAL A 130 -0.49 -9.01 -6.43
C VAL A 130 -1.30 -10.30 -6.18
N GLN A 131 -0.61 -11.40 -5.86
CA GLN A 131 -1.28 -12.67 -5.56
C GLN A 131 -2.05 -12.63 -4.24
N ARG A 132 -1.52 -11.96 -3.20
CA ARG A 132 -2.22 -11.78 -1.92
C ARG A 132 -3.52 -10.99 -2.11
N PHE A 133 -3.49 -9.88 -2.85
CA PHE A 133 -4.68 -9.11 -3.16
C PHE A 133 -5.69 -9.92 -3.98
N ARG A 134 -5.23 -10.71 -4.95
CA ARG A 134 -6.10 -11.62 -5.72
C ARG A 134 -6.76 -12.67 -4.83
N ASN A 135 -6.03 -13.27 -3.91
CA ASN A 135 -6.57 -14.24 -2.97
C ASN A 135 -7.57 -13.58 -2.00
N ALA A 136 -7.26 -12.38 -1.51
CA ALA A 136 -8.17 -11.58 -0.69
C ALA A 136 -9.48 -11.28 -1.42
N LYS A 137 -9.40 -10.84 -2.68
CA LYS A 137 -10.59 -10.63 -3.54
C LYS A 137 -11.46 -11.88 -3.63
N LYS A 138 -10.86 -13.05 -3.89
CA LYS A 138 -11.61 -14.31 -3.98
C LYS A 138 -12.29 -14.68 -2.67
N ARG A 139 -11.62 -14.47 -1.53
CA ARG A 139 -12.19 -14.76 -0.20
C ARG A 139 -13.37 -13.82 0.09
N ILE A 140 -13.21 -12.52 -0.12
CA ILE A 140 -14.33 -11.55 0.04
C ILE A 140 -15.49 -11.92 -0.88
N GLN A 141 -15.21 -12.24 -2.14
CA GLN A 141 -16.23 -12.65 -3.09
C GLN A 141 -17.00 -13.89 -2.63
N SER A 142 -16.31 -14.89 -2.07
CA SER A 142 -16.99 -16.09 -1.54
C SER A 142 -17.94 -15.78 -0.38
N TYR A 143 -17.63 -14.79 0.47
CA TYR A 143 -18.53 -14.35 1.54
C TYR A 143 -19.72 -13.55 1.00
N VAL A 144 -19.53 -12.76 -0.03
CA VAL A 144 -20.60 -12.02 -0.71
C VAL A 144 -21.60 -12.97 -1.38
N GLU A 145 -21.09 -14.07 -1.95
CA GLU A 145 -21.89 -15.08 -2.65
C GLU A 145 -22.53 -16.10 -1.69
N ASP A 146 -22.10 -16.17 -0.44
CA ASP A 146 -22.69 -17.06 0.57
C ASP A 146 -24.07 -16.54 0.99
N PRO A 147 -25.17 -17.29 0.74
CA PRO A 147 -26.52 -16.85 1.05
C PRO A 147 -26.77 -16.67 2.55
N THR A 148 -25.92 -17.21 3.42
CA THR A 148 -26.03 -17.03 4.89
C THR A 148 -25.34 -15.75 5.37
N ILE A 149 -24.50 -15.11 4.55
CA ILE A 149 -23.74 -13.90 4.86
C ILE A 149 -24.26 -12.74 4.00
N GLY A 150 -23.97 -12.79 2.70
CA GLY A 150 -24.38 -11.80 1.71
C GLY A 150 -23.63 -10.47 1.76
N ILE A 151 -23.82 -9.68 0.70
CA ILE A 151 -23.09 -8.43 0.47
C ILE A 151 -23.24 -7.40 1.61
N GLU A 152 -24.47 -7.25 2.15
CA GLU A 152 -24.72 -6.23 3.18
C GLU A 152 -23.92 -6.46 4.46
N GLN A 153 -23.79 -7.73 4.88
CA GLN A 153 -23.02 -8.07 6.08
C GLN A 153 -21.52 -7.90 5.84
N VAL A 154 -21.05 -8.30 4.65
CA VAL A 154 -19.63 -8.13 4.27
C VAL A 154 -19.26 -6.67 4.22
N GLU A 155 -20.07 -5.82 3.57
CA GLU A 155 -19.80 -4.37 3.50
C GLU A 155 -19.78 -3.71 4.87
N LYS A 156 -20.69 -4.06 5.78
CA LYS A 156 -20.68 -3.53 7.17
C LYS A 156 -19.37 -3.85 7.90
N VAL A 157 -18.84 -5.05 7.71
CA VAL A 157 -17.56 -5.45 8.34
C VAL A 157 -16.39 -4.73 7.68
N LEU A 158 -16.38 -4.61 6.34
CA LEU A 158 -15.35 -3.89 5.61
C LEU A 158 -15.35 -2.39 5.95
N ASP A 159 -16.52 -1.74 6.02
CA ASP A 159 -16.65 -0.35 6.43
C ASP A 159 -16.06 -0.10 7.83
N ALA A 160 -16.42 -0.96 8.79
CA ALA A 160 -15.88 -0.86 10.14
C ALA A 160 -14.35 -1.07 10.17
N ALA A 161 -13.85 -2.05 9.43
CA ALA A 161 -12.42 -2.34 9.35
C ALA A 161 -11.64 -1.19 8.65
N HIS A 162 -12.19 -0.65 7.55
CA HIS A 162 -11.59 0.49 6.84
C HIS A 162 -11.52 1.73 7.73
N ALA A 163 -12.53 1.99 8.57
CA ALA A 163 -12.55 3.13 9.46
C ALA A 163 -11.37 3.14 10.46
N ILE A 164 -10.86 1.95 10.83
CA ILE A 164 -9.79 1.80 11.83
C ILE A 164 -8.49 1.21 11.27
N GLN A 165 -8.38 0.98 9.97
CA GLN A 165 -7.26 0.28 9.33
C GLN A 165 -5.88 0.92 9.59
N PHE A 166 -5.83 2.23 9.82
CA PHE A 166 -4.59 2.95 10.10
C PHE A 166 -4.31 3.14 11.60
N GLN A 167 -5.13 2.57 12.48
CA GLN A 167 -4.88 2.52 13.92
C GLN A 167 -3.91 1.36 14.22
N THR A 168 -2.66 1.54 13.84
CA THR A 168 -1.57 0.57 13.97
C THR A 168 -0.28 1.26 14.39
N ASN A 169 0.75 0.47 14.69
CA ASN A 169 2.06 1.00 15.06
C ASN A 169 2.70 1.74 13.88
N ARG A 170 2.76 3.05 13.96
CA ARG A 170 3.32 3.92 12.91
C ARG A 170 4.85 3.79 12.76
N TYR A 171 5.52 3.36 13.81
CA TYR A 171 6.98 3.25 13.81
C TYR A 171 7.38 1.78 14.00
N PRO A 172 8.07 1.16 13.03
CA PRO A 172 8.62 -0.17 13.19
C PRO A 172 9.80 -0.13 14.19
N GLY A 173 9.49 -0.08 15.47
CA GLY A 173 10.46 -0.27 16.54
C GLY A 173 10.73 -1.75 16.78
N LYS A 174 11.80 -2.06 17.57
CA LYS A 174 12.00 -3.40 18.09
C LYS A 174 10.77 -3.78 18.92
N GLN A 175 9.97 -4.73 18.44
CA GLN A 175 8.90 -5.30 19.25
C GLN A 175 9.54 -6.16 20.33
N LEU A 176 9.28 -5.80 21.58
CA LEU A 176 9.69 -6.62 22.71
C LEU A 176 8.83 -7.88 22.74
N THR A 177 9.44 -9.01 23.03
CA THR A 177 8.69 -10.26 23.23
C THR A 177 7.83 -10.16 24.49
N HIS A 178 6.83 -11.03 24.61
CA HIS A 178 5.97 -11.09 25.79
C HIS A 178 6.79 -11.19 27.10
N ASN A 179 7.83 -12.00 27.10
CA ASN A 179 8.71 -12.17 28.28
C ASN A 179 9.51 -10.90 28.60
N GLU A 180 10.07 -10.22 27.59
CA GLU A 180 10.78 -8.93 27.79
C GLU A 180 9.83 -7.84 28.33
N LEU A 181 8.58 -7.82 27.85
CA LEU A 181 7.54 -6.91 28.35
C LEU A 181 7.18 -7.25 29.80
N LYS A 182 6.98 -8.53 30.12
CA LYS A 182 6.67 -9.00 31.47
C LYS A 182 7.78 -8.62 32.45
N GLU A 183 9.02 -8.82 32.09
CA GLU A 183 10.17 -8.40 32.91
C GLU A 183 10.22 -6.88 33.14
N LYS A 184 10.02 -6.12 32.03
CA LYS A 184 10.01 -4.65 32.09
C LYS A 184 8.92 -4.13 33.03
N TYR A 185 7.69 -4.62 32.90
CA TYR A 185 6.58 -4.17 33.74
C TYR A 185 6.71 -4.68 35.18
N THR A 186 7.25 -5.89 35.39
CA THR A 186 7.55 -6.39 36.73
C THR A 186 8.57 -5.50 37.45
N LYS A 187 9.61 -5.07 36.76
CA LYS A 187 10.58 -4.10 37.30
C LYS A 187 9.91 -2.77 37.65
N LEU A 188 9.08 -2.21 36.76
CA LEU A 188 8.36 -0.96 37.01
C LEU A 188 7.44 -1.04 38.23
N ILE A 189 6.72 -2.15 38.40
CA ILE A 189 5.84 -2.37 39.57
C ILE A 189 6.64 -2.46 40.86
N LYS A 190 7.78 -3.16 40.84
CA LYS A 190 8.66 -3.28 42.02
C LYS A 190 9.30 -1.97 42.42
N THR A 191 9.54 -1.06 41.50
CA THR A 191 10.09 0.28 41.75
C THR A 191 9.03 1.33 42.08
N ASP A 192 7.76 0.97 42.10
CA ASP A 192 6.66 1.88 42.43
C ASP A 192 6.64 2.17 43.94
N THR A 193 7.09 3.35 44.31
CA THR A 193 7.08 3.85 45.69
C THR A 193 5.71 4.39 46.12
N THR A 194 4.79 4.60 45.16
CA THR A 194 3.46 5.18 45.43
C THR A 194 2.43 4.14 45.90
N GLY A 195 2.73 2.87 45.76
CA GLY A 195 1.85 1.76 46.11
C GLY A 195 0.64 1.61 45.16
N LYS A 196 0.59 2.40 44.06
CA LYS A 196 -0.49 2.41 43.09
C LYS A 196 -0.73 1.05 42.43
N TYR A 197 0.34 0.26 42.26
CA TYR A 197 0.32 -1.05 41.57
C TYR A 197 0.45 -2.23 42.51
N LYS A 198 0.28 -2.06 43.84
CA LYS A 198 0.51 -3.09 44.86
C LYS A 198 -0.33 -4.37 44.67
N ASN A 199 -1.53 -4.23 44.09
CA ASN A 199 -2.45 -5.35 43.83
C ASN A 199 -2.61 -5.67 42.33
N PHE A 200 -1.65 -5.24 41.51
CA PHE A 200 -1.74 -5.35 40.09
C PHE A 200 -1.26 -6.72 39.60
N ASN A 201 -2.13 -7.48 38.94
CA ASN A 201 -1.78 -8.79 38.40
C ASN A 201 -1.40 -8.66 36.92
N ILE A 202 -0.11 -8.77 36.64
CA ILE A 202 0.46 -8.69 35.28
C ILE A 202 -0.12 -9.74 34.33
N ASP A 203 -0.46 -10.93 34.83
CA ASP A 203 -0.95 -12.03 33.99
C ASP A 203 -2.40 -11.83 33.49
N LYS A 204 -3.11 -10.83 34.04
CA LYS A 204 -4.48 -10.47 33.64
C LYS A 204 -4.57 -9.31 32.68
N ILE A 205 -3.45 -8.79 32.18
CA ILE A 205 -3.38 -7.57 31.39
C ILE A 205 -2.66 -7.86 30.08
N PRO A 206 -3.17 -7.39 28.93
CA PRO A 206 -2.42 -7.42 27.70
C PRO A 206 -1.20 -6.53 27.85
N LEU A 207 -0.01 -7.12 27.95
CA LEU A 207 1.25 -6.40 28.15
C LEU A 207 1.73 -5.69 26.90
N GLU A 208 1.30 -6.17 25.74
CA GLU A 208 1.65 -5.57 24.47
C GLU A 208 0.91 -4.25 24.33
N LYS A 209 1.65 -3.15 24.18
CA LYS A 209 1.08 -1.90 23.67
C LYS A 209 0.78 -2.08 22.19
N ASN A 210 -0.28 -2.79 21.91
CA ASN A 210 -0.70 -3.00 20.54
C ASN A 210 -1.60 -1.82 20.14
N TYR A 211 -1.05 -0.89 19.39
CA TYR A 211 -1.85 0.17 18.77
C TYR A 211 -2.64 -0.34 17.56
N ASP A 212 -2.47 -1.62 17.20
CA ASP A 212 -3.14 -2.29 16.10
C ASP A 212 -4.50 -2.81 16.58
N ILE A 213 -5.52 -1.98 16.40
CA ILE A 213 -6.88 -2.28 16.84
C ILE A 213 -7.45 -3.47 16.07
N LEU A 214 -7.19 -3.57 14.77
CA LEU A 214 -7.66 -4.71 13.97
C LEU A 214 -7.07 -6.01 14.48
N LYS A 215 -5.75 -6.06 14.75
CA LYS A 215 -5.10 -7.23 15.34
C LYS A 215 -5.75 -7.63 16.65
N PHE A 216 -5.99 -6.65 17.53
CA PHE A 216 -6.65 -6.90 18.82
C PHE A 216 -8.05 -7.51 18.64
N LEU A 217 -8.86 -6.98 17.72
CA LEU A 217 -10.20 -7.51 17.45
C LEU A 217 -10.16 -8.92 16.84
N ILE A 218 -9.21 -9.21 15.94
CA ILE A 218 -9.03 -10.54 15.35
C ILE A 218 -8.71 -11.58 16.43
N GLU A 219 -7.82 -11.24 17.36
CA GLU A 219 -7.34 -12.16 18.39
C GLU A 219 -8.34 -12.35 19.55
N HIS A 220 -9.05 -11.29 19.95
CA HIS A 220 -9.79 -11.28 21.21
C HIS A 220 -11.31 -11.13 21.09
N SER A 221 -11.86 -10.79 19.91
CA SER A 221 -13.32 -10.68 19.76
C SER A 221 -13.99 -12.04 19.65
N SER A 222 -15.28 -12.08 19.98
CA SER A 222 -16.17 -13.22 19.72
C SER A 222 -16.78 -13.23 18.31
N ALA A 223 -16.23 -12.44 17.38
CA ALA A 223 -16.72 -12.35 16.01
C ALA A 223 -16.55 -13.68 15.25
N ASP A 224 -17.47 -13.94 14.32
CA ASP A 224 -17.42 -15.11 13.45
C ASP A 224 -16.12 -15.17 12.64
N ALA A 225 -15.71 -16.37 12.25
CA ALA A 225 -14.44 -16.58 11.53
C ALA A 225 -14.34 -15.75 10.24
N TRP A 226 -15.41 -15.64 9.45
CA TRP A 226 -15.42 -14.85 8.22
C TRP A 226 -15.27 -13.34 8.47
N LYS A 227 -15.80 -12.81 9.59
CA LYS A 227 -15.63 -11.40 9.99
C LYS A 227 -14.17 -11.12 10.36
N LYS A 228 -13.55 -12.04 11.11
CA LYS A 228 -12.13 -11.96 11.45
C LYS A 228 -11.26 -12.02 10.20
N ASP A 229 -11.60 -12.85 9.24
CA ASP A 229 -10.90 -12.95 7.96
C ASP A 229 -11.01 -11.65 7.15
N CYS A 230 -12.18 -11.01 7.09
CA CYS A 230 -12.33 -9.69 6.47
C CYS A 230 -11.44 -8.63 7.14
N MET A 231 -11.39 -8.61 8.48
CA MET A 231 -10.50 -7.70 9.24
C MET A 231 -9.03 -7.97 8.96
N GLU A 232 -8.62 -9.24 8.85
CA GLU A 232 -7.24 -9.63 8.52
C GLU A 232 -6.86 -9.20 7.11
N ILE A 233 -7.75 -9.35 6.14
CA ILE A 233 -7.55 -8.86 4.76
C ILE A 233 -7.32 -7.35 4.76
N VAL A 234 -8.19 -6.58 5.41
CA VAL A 234 -8.05 -5.12 5.48
C VAL A 234 -6.74 -4.72 6.17
N ARG A 235 -6.38 -5.41 7.26
CA ARG A 235 -5.14 -5.17 7.99
C ARG A 235 -3.89 -5.46 7.14
N ASP A 236 -3.85 -6.61 6.43
CA ASP A 236 -2.71 -6.98 5.56
C ASP A 236 -2.53 -5.96 4.41
N GLN A 237 -3.63 -5.43 3.89
CA GLN A 237 -3.60 -4.38 2.88
C GLN A 237 -3.15 -3.03 3.45
N ALA A 238 -3.62 -2.66 4.64
CA ALA A 238 -3.18 -1.45 5.31
C ALA A 238 -1.66 -1.49 5.60
N ASP A 239 -1.14 -2.62 6.08
CA ASP A 239 0.30 -2.82 6.31
C ASP A 239 1.14 -2.65 5.03
N TYR A 240 0.58 -2.97 3.87
CA TYR A 240 1.21 -2.72 2.58
C TYR A 240 1.21 -1.24 2.19
N PHE A 241 0.12 -0.49 2.45
CA PHE A 241 -0.01 0.91 2.06
C PHE A 241 0.62 1.89 3.05
N ILE A 242 0.72 1.56 4.34
CA ILE A 242 1.26 2.45 5.38
C ILE A 242 2.66 3.00 5.03
N PRO A 243 3.65 2.21 4.61
CA PRO A 243 4.95 2.72 4.22
C PRO A 243 4.89 3.74 3.08
N GLN A 244 4.01 3.52 2.11
CA GLN A 244 3.81 4.44 0.98
C GLN A 244 3.26 5.79 1.46
N ILE A 245 2.25 5.77 2.34
CA ILE A 245 1.67 6.98 2.94
C ILE A 245 2.70 7.74 3.77
N GLN A 246 3.48 7.03 4.59
CA GLN A 246 4.45 7.64 5.50
C GLN A 246 5.66 8.24 4.80
N THR A 247 6.04 7.68 3.65
CA THR A 247 7.25 8.10 2.90
C THR A 247 6.94 8.88 1.64
N LYS A 248 5.69 9.25 1.38
CA LYS A 248 5.26 9.87 0.12
C LYS A 248 6.19 11.01 -0.32
N ILE A 249 6.43 11.99 0.55
CA ILE A 249 7.28 13.16 0.22
C ILE A 249 8.71 12.73 -0.15
N MET A 250 9.29 11.81 0.61
CA MET A 250 10.65 11.31 0.36
C MET A 250 10.73 10.49 -0.92
N ASN A 251 9.74 9.65 -1.16
CA ASN A 251 9.63 8.82 -2.35
C ASN A 251 9.52 9.67 -3.63
N GLU A 252 8.64 10.68 -3.63
CA GLU A 252 8.50 11.64 -4.73
C GLU A 252 9.78 12.46 -4.94
N GLY A 253 10.39 12.92 -3.86
CA GLY A 253 11.66 13.66 -3.94
C GLY A 253 12.80 12.82 -4.51
N TRP A 254 12.90 11.54 -4.12
CA TRP A 254 13.89 10.60 -4.63
C TRP A 254 13.69 10.33 -6.13
N ALA A 255 12.46 10.04 -6.53
CA ALA A 255 12.12 9.81 -7.93
C ALA A 255 12.33 11.07 -8.79
N SER A 256 11.99 12.26 -8.28
CA SER A 256 12.23 13.54 -8.95
C SER A 256 13.71 13.85 -9.12
N TYR A 257 14.52 13.58 -8.11
CA TYR A 257 15.97 13.73 -8.20
C TYR A 257 16.57 12.81 -9.28
N TRP A 258 16.16 11.55 -9.29
CA TRP A 258 16.70 10.58 -10.24
C TRP A 258 16.20 10.79 -11.67
N HIS A 259 14.92 11.12 -11.89
CA HIS A 259 14.50 11.42 -13.27
C HIS A 259 15.28 12.63 -13.85
N TYR A 260 15.55 13.65 -13.01
CA TYR A 260 16.39 14.77 -13.45
C TYR A 260 17.78 14.29 -13.84
N ARG A 261 18.43 13.47 -13.00
CA ARG A 261 19.79 12.95 -13.26
C ARG A 261 19.88 11.99 -14.44
N LEU A 262 18.82 11.23 -14.72
CA LEU A 262 18.78 10.26 -15.82
C LEU A 262 18.38 10.88 -17.15
N CYS A 263 17.72 12.05 -17.14
CA CYS A 263 17.30 12.73 -18.37
C CYS A 263 18.25 13.87 -18.79
N HIS A 264 19.18 14.29 -17.94
CA HIS A 264 20.17 15.37 -18.17
C HIS A 264 21.59 14.86 -17.98
#